data_daa80e052ce30e7823d21696512d49b8
#
_entry.id   daa80e052ce30e7823d21696512d49b8
#
_cell.length_a   1.000
_cell.length_b   1.000
_cell.length_c   1.000
_cell.angle_alpha   90.00
_cell.angle_beta   90.00
_cell.angle_gamma   90.00
#
_symmetry.space_group_name_H-M   'P 1'
#
loop_
_entity.id
_entity.type
_entity.pdbx_description
1 polymer ?
#
loop_
_entity_poly.entity_id
_entity_poly.type
_entity_poly.pdbx_seq_one_letter_code
_entity_poly.pdbx_strand_id
1 'polypeptide(L)'
;MTRLLKLALVLAGTSISGLSYSDQIQPLLDVGASRQVAEKTSQSKIDEMDEQTSVIVSEFKTVSKQIEGLRVYNAQMRQQIQRQEERLKEIDKTLKEAQIMQRQIPPFTRRMLAGIETSIELDLPFHLAERKERIAFAKAALDNPTVSPAEGLRQVLEAFNVEAEYGRKIDAYKDSIVIEDELREGNILRVGRLAMVFQTADEAQTHAWNNASRSWEELCLLYTSDAADDVNGV
;
A
#
# COMPACT_ATOMS: atom_id res chain seq x y z
N MET A 1 -15.63 -115.43 -66.82
CA MET A 1 -14.26 -114.83 -66.64
C MET A 1 -13.99 -113.63 -67.58
N THR A 2 -14.82 -113.25 -68.52
CA THR A 2 -14.52 -112.24 -69.52
C THR A 2 -15.10 -110.80 -69.20
N ARG A 3 -15.92 -110.66 -68.14
CA ARG A 3 -16.49 -109.31 -67.75
C ARG A 3 -15.67 -108.58 -66.70
N LEU A 4 -14.90 -109.28 -65.89
CA LEU A 4 -14.04 -108.67 -64.87
C LEU A 4 -12.73 -108.11 -65.48
N LEU A 5 -12.24 -108.67 -66.58
CA LEU A 5 -11.01 -108.19 -67.25
C LEU A 5 -11.25 -106.84 -67.99
N LYS A 6 -12.50 -106.55 -68.46
CA LYS A 6 -12.83 -105.31 -69.14
C LYS A 6 -13.03 -104.12 -68.13
N LEU A 7 -13.37 -104.41 -66.89
CA LEU A 7 -13.55 -103.36 -65.87
C LEU A 7 -12.21 -102.91 -65.34
N ALA A 8 -11.20 -103.78 -65.25
CA ALA A 8 -9.85 -103.44 -64.80
C ALA A 8 -9.09 -102.56 -65.82
N LEU A 9 -9.37 -102.74 -67.14
CA LEU A 9 -8.70 -101.94 -68.18
C LEU A 9 -9.28 -100.49 -68.31
N VAL A 10 -10.53 -100.25 -67.90
CA VAL A 10 -11.15 -98.89 -67.90
C VAL A 10 -10.72 -98.06 -66.66
N LEU A 11 -10.41 -98.75 -65.52
CA LEU A 11 -9.92 -98.00 -64.33
C LEU A 11 -8.44 -97.64 -64.45
N ALA A 12 -7.63 -98.31 -65.24
CA ALA A 12 -6.22 -97.95 -65.44
C ALA A 12 -6.03 -96.76 -66.44
N GLY A 13 -7.03 -96.51 -67.30
CA GLY A 13 -6.95 -95.43 -68.27
C GLY A 13 -7.28 -94.05 -67.70
N THR A 14 -7.95 -93.95 -66.57
CA THR A 14 -8.35 -92.60 -65.95
C THR A 14 -7.30 -92.06 -64.98
N SER A 15 -6.26 -92.77 -64.62
CA SER A 15 -5.22 -92.31 -63.65
C SER A 15 -4.03 -91.58 -64.29
N ILE A 16 -3.92 -91.47 -65.60
CA ILE A 16 -2.74 -90.87 -66.27
C ILE A 16 -2.98 -89.44 -66.79
N SER A 17 -4.24 -88.92 -66.79
CA SER A 17 -4.52 -87.57 -67.27
C SER A 17 -4.47 -86.48 -66.17
N GLY A 18 -4.04 -86.81 -64.92
CA GLY A 18 -4.02 -85.86 -63.82
C GLY A 18 -2.65 -85.23 -63.52
N LEU A 19 -1.59 -85.58 -64.22
CA LEU A 19 -0.22 -85.14 -63.89
C LEU A 19 0.40 -84.05 -64.77
N SER A 20 -0.33 -83.51 -65.77
CA SER A 20 0.26 -82.55 -66.70
C SER A 20 -0.17 -81.08 -66.44
N TYR A 21 -0.98 -80.78 -65.43
CA TYR A 21 -1.43 -79.38 -65.12
C TYR A 21 -0.69 -78.78 -63.94
N SER A 22 0.16 -79.49 -63.25
CA SER A 22 0.85 -79.03 -62.06
C SER A 22 2.01 -78.06 -62.35
N ASP A 23 2.63 -78.10 -63.49
CA ASP A 23 3.84 -77.32 -63.77
C ASP A 23 3.57 -75.88 -64.29
N GLN A 24 2.36 -75.58 -64.79
CA GLN A 24 1.99 -74.20 -65.21
C GLN A 24 1.39 -73.34 -64.11
N ILE A 25 1.02 -73.96 -63.00
CA ILE A 25 0.43 -73.23 -61.85
C ILE A 25 1.50 -72.69 -60.91
N GLN A 26 2.67 -73.37 -60.85
CA GLN A 26 3.78 -72.99 -59.97
C GLN A 26 4.27 -71.55 -60.23
N PRO A 27 4.56 -71.07 -61.46
CA PRO A 27 5.01 -69.70 -61.69
C PRO A 27 3.92 -68.62 -61.37
N LEU A 28 2.63 -69.00 -61.49
CA LEU A 28 1.55 -68.13 -61.07
C LEU A 28 1.47 -68.02 -59.54
N LEU A 29 1.70 -69.10 -58.82
CA LEU A 29 1.76 -69.07 -57.34
C LEU A 29 2.98 -68.31 -56.87
N ASP A 30 4.13 -68.39 -57.50
CA ASP A 30 5.36 -67.68 -57.18
C ASP A 30 5.19 -66.14 -57.43
N VAL A 31 4.52 -65.75 -58.52
CA VAL A 31 4.16 -64.35 -58.76
C VAL A 31 3.15 -63.85 -57.72
N GLY A 32 2.19 -64.67 -57.31
CA GLY A 32 1.25 -64.36 -56.25
C GLY A 32 1.94 -64.19 -54.91
N ALA A 33 2.85 -65.08 -54.56
CA ALA A 33 3.66 -65.06 -53.34
C ALA A 33 4.58 -63.82 -53.32
N SER A 34 5.25 -63.53 -54.45
CA SER A 34 6.12 -62.34 -54.55
C SER A 34 5.35 -61.05 -54.44
N ARG A 35 4.15 -60.92 -55.02
CA ARG A 35 3.24 -59.83 -54.82
C ARG A 35 2.82 -59.66 -53.36
N GLN A 36 2.44 -60.76 -52.72
CA GLN A 36 2.03 -60.71 -51.30
C GLN A 36 3.15 -60.27 -50.39
N VAL A 37 4.39 -60.66 -50.68
CA VAL A 37 5.57 -60.17 -49.96
C VAL A 37 5.80 -58.66 -50.21
N ALA A 38 5.67 -58.23 -51.48
CA ALA A 38 5.81 -56.79 -51.83
C ALA A 38 4.70 -55.91 -51.20
N GLU A 39 3.46 -56.44 -51.17
CA GLU A 39 2.33 -55.77 -50.49
C GLU A 39 2.55 -55.64 -48.98
N LYS A 40 3.00 -56.72 -48.30
CA LYS A 40 3.33 -56.74 -46.89
C LYS A 40 4.47 -55.77 -46.59
N THR A 41 5.51 -55.70 -47.40
CA THR A 41 6.64 -54.77 -47.23
C THR A 41 6.18 -53.33 -47.45
N SER A 42 5.29 -53.06 -48.42
CA SER A 42 4.73 -51.75 -48.64
C SER A 42 3.80 -51.32 -47.51
N GLN A 43 2.99 -52.24 -46.99
CA GLN A 43 2.14 -51.97 -45.83
C GLN A 43 2.95 -51.65 -44.56
N SER A 44 4.01 -52.47 -44.31
CA SER A 44 4.92 -52.20 -43.19
C SER A 44 5.59 -50.82 -43.27
N LYS A 45 5.95 -50.35 -44.48
CA LYS A 45 6.49 -49.01 -44.68
C LYS A 45 5.42 -47.93 -44.46
N ILE A 46 4.20 -48.18 -44.85
CA ILE A 46 3.07 -47.24 -44.62
C ILE A 46 2.80 -47.14 -43.11
N ASP A 47 2.74 -48.27 -42.43
CA ASP A 47 2.51 -48.31 -40.98
C ASP A 47 3.63 -47.58 -40.20
N GLU A 48 4.91 -47.80 -40.61
CA GLU A 48 6.05 -47.08 -40.05
C GLU A 48 5.96 -45.54 -40.30
N MET A 49 5.59 -45.14 -41.53
CA MET A 49 5.37 -43.70 -41.85
C MET A 49 4.21 -43.09 -41.07
N ASP A 50 3.13 -43.83 -40.86
CA ASP A 50 1.96 -43.39 -40.09
C ASP A 50 2.36 -43.21 -38.61
N GLU A 51 3.10 -44.15 -38.03
CA GLU A 51 3.62 -44.04 -36.67
C GLU A 51 4.54 -42.80 -36.51
N GLN A 52 5.52 -42.63 -37.44
CA GLN A 52 6.42 -41.47 -37.42
C GLN A 52 5.63 -40.16 -37.57
N THR A 53 4.65 -40.14 -38.46
CA THR A 53 3.79 -38.96 -38.67
C THR A 53 2.97 -38.63 -37.40
N SER A 54 2.43 -39.65 -36.74
CA SER A 54 1.69 -39.53 -35.49
C SER A 54 2.56 -38.93 -34.38
N VAL A 55 3.80 -39.42 -34.22
CA VAL A 55 4.77 -38.90 -33.26
C VAL A 55 5.10 -37.43 -33.55
N ILE A 56 5.43 -37.10 -34.81
CA ILE A 56 5.75 -35.70 -35.21
C ILE A 56 4.57 -34.75 -34.97
N VAL A 57 3.35 -35.18 -35.28
CA VAL A 57 2.14 -34.37 -35.04
C VAL A 57 1.93 -34.12 -33.54
N SER A 58 2.17 -35.16 -32.72
CA SER A 58 2.08 -35.07 -31.26
C SER A 58 3.11 -34.09 -30.68
N GLU A 59 4.36 -34.21 -31.13
CA GLU A 59 5.45 -33.30 -30.73
C GLU A 59 5.16 -31.87 -31.18
N PHE A 60 4.72 -31.69 -32.43
CA PHE A 60 4.35 -30.35 -32.95
C PHE A 60 3.24 -29.71 -32.12
N LYS A 61 2.20 -30.46 -31.76
CA LYS A 61 1.12 -29.95 -30.88
C LYS A 61 1.64 -29.54 -29.50
N THR A 62 2.56 -30.34 -28.94
CA THR A 62 3.17 -30.09 -27.64
C THR A 62 4.02 -28.79 -27.67
N VAL A 63 4.92 -28.71 -28.66
CA VAL A 63 5.78 -27.50 -28.84
C VAL A 63 4.95 -26.28 -29.15
N SER A 64 3.91 -26.41 -29.98
CA SER A 64 3.00 -25.27 -30.30
C SER A 64 2.29 -24.74 -29.03
N LYS A 65 1.82 -25.65 -28.16
CA LYS A 65 1.23 -25.23 -26.86
C LYS A 65 2.26 -24.57 -25.95
N GLN A 66 3.48 -25.05 -25.91
CA GLN A 66 4.56 -24.45 -25.15
C GLN A 66 4.88 -23.04 -25.67
N ILE A 67 4.98 -22.86 -26.97
CA ILE A 67 5.22 -21.56 -27.60
C ILE A 67 4.09 -20.58 -27.25
N GLU A 68 2.83 -21.01 -27.33
CA GLU A 68 1.69 -20.16 -26.98
C GLU A 68 1.73 -19.79 -25.48
N GLY A 69 1.98 -20.74 -24.60
CA GLY A 69 2.16 -20.48 -23.17
C GLY A 69 3.29 -19.47 -22.88
N LEU A 70 4.43 -19.63 -23.55
CA LEU A 70 5.56 -18.70 -23.42
C LEU A 70 5.26 -17.31 -23.98
N ARG A 71 4.47 -17.21 -25.06
CA ARG A 71 4.02 -15.89 -25.60
C ARG A 71 3.17 -15.15 -24.58
N VAL A 72 2.19 -15.85 -23.99
CA VAL A 72 1.32 -15.27 -22.95
C VAL A 72 2.13 -14.85 -21.74
N TYR A 73 3.02 -15.73 -21.27
CA TYR A 73 3.91 -15.44 -20.13
C TYR A 73 4.80 -14.20 -20.41
N ASN A 74 5.43 -14.14 -21.59
CA ASN A 74 6.27 -13.02 -21.97
C ASN A 74 5.48 -11.71 -22.07
N ALA A 75 4.25 -11.75 -22.59
CA ALA A 75 3.38 -10.58 -22.63
C ALA A 75 3.05 -10.07 -21.22
N GLN A 76 2.75 -10.98 -20.30
CA GLN A 76 2.48 -10.68 -18.90
C GLN A 76 3.72 -10.11 -18.19
N MET A 77 4.90 -10.68 -18.43
CA MET A 77 6.16 -10.17 -17.88
C MET A 77 6.50 -8.76 -18.38
N ARG A 78 6.31 -8.49 -19.68
CA ARG A 78 6.52 -7.15 -20.23
C ARG A 78 5.59 -6.13 -19.58
N GLN A 79 4.33 -6.46 -19.38
CA GLN A 79 3.38 -5.60 -18.69
C GLN A 79 3.77 -5.37 -17.21
N GLN A 80 4.31 -6.39 -16.56
CA GLN A 80 4.81 -6.26 -15.19
C GLN A 80 6.04 -5.34 -15.11
N ILE A 81 6.98 -5.50 -16.04
CA ILE A 81 8.18 -4.64 -16.15
C ILE A 81 7.75 -3.19 -16.36
N GLN A 82 6.84 -2.93 -17.29
CA GLN A 82 6.36 -1.58 -17.54
C GLN A 82 5.76 -0.93 -16.29
N ARG A 83 4.91 -1.67 -15.55
CA ARG A 83 4.34 -1.16 -14.28
C ARG A 83 5.43 -0.89 -13.23
N GLN A 84 6.48 -1.70 -13.17
CA GLN A 84 7.60 -1.47 -12.26
C GLN A 84 8.41 -0.23 -12.66
N GLU A 85 8.65 -0.02 -13.95
CA GLU A 85 9.35 1.18 -14.46
C GLU A 85 8.54 2.46 -14.18
N GLU A 86 7.22 2.44 -14.34
CA GLU A 86 6.34 3.55 -13.99
C GLU A 86 6.41 3.85 -12.48
N ARG A 87 6.38 2.81 -11.66
CA ARG A 87 6.49 2.95 -10.20
C ARG A 87 7.86 3.47 -9.76
N LEU A 88 8.93 3.07 -10.42
CA LEU A 88 10.29 3.61 -10.16
C LEU A 88 10.35 5.11 -10.46
N LYS A 89 9.74 5.58 -11.56
CA LYS A 89 9.65 7.00 -11.88
C LYS A 89 8.86 7.79 -10.84
N GLU A 90 7.76 7.22 -10.36
CA GLU A 90 6.94 7.83 -9.29
C GLU A 90 7.73 7.93 -7.97
N ILE A 91 8.43 6.85 -7.59
CA ILE A 91 9.29 6.84 -6.39
C ILE A 91 10.41 7.88 -6.50
N ASP A 92 11.08 7.98 -7.65
CA ASP A 92 12.14 8.97 -7.87
C ASP A 92 11.63 10.41 -7.74
N LYS A 93 10.43 10.69 -8.29
CA LYS A 93 9.75 11.97 -8.11
C LYS A 93 9.45 12.25 -6.64
N THR A 94 8.83 11.29 -5.95
CA THR A 94 8.48 11.42 -4.52
C THR A 94 9.72 11.60 -3.64
N LEU A 95 10.82 10.92 -3.96
CA LEU A 95 12.10 11.09 -3.25
C LEU A 95 12.65 12.52 -3.39
N LYS A 96 12.60 13.09 -4.59
CA LYS A 96 13.03 14.48 -4.81
C LYS A 96 12.16 15.48 -4.04
N GLU A 97 10.84 15.27 -4.06
CA GLU A 97 9.89 16.10 -3.30
C GLU A 97 10.12 15.96 -1.78
N ALA A 98 10.34 14.74 -1.28
CA ALA A 98 10.65 14.49 0.12
C ALA A 98 11.96 15.16 0.57
N GLN A 99 13.00 15.15 -0.28
CA GLN A 99 14.26 15.85 0.02
C GLN A 99 14.08 17.36 0.11
N ILE A 100 13.26 17.96 -0.75
CA ILE A 100 12.92 19.39 -0.69
C ILE A 100 12.19 19.68 0.61
N MET A 101 11.18 18.88 0.94
CA MET A 101 10.39 19.02 2.15
C MET A 101 11.26 18.89 3.41
N GLN A 102 12.15 17.90 3.45
CA GLN A 102 13.09 17.69 4.56
C GLN A 102 13.99 18.90 4.82
N ARG A 103 14.39 19.64 3.77
CA ARG A 103 15.18 20.87 3.90
C ARG A 103 14.33 22.07 4.35
N GLN A 104 13.04 22.09 4.03
CA GLN A 104 12.14 23.19 4.36
C GLN A 104 11.53 23.08 5.77
N ILE A 105 11.39 21.87 6.31
CA ILE A 105 10.82 21.63 7.64
C ILE A 105 11.57 22.39 8.74
N PRO A 106 12.91 22.29 8.91
CA PRO A 106 13.61 22.94 10.01
C PRO A 106 13.44 24.47 10.05
N PRO A 107 13.63 25.23 8.96
CA PRO A 107 13.45 26.68 9.01
C PRO A 107 11.98 27.08 9.22
N PHE A 108 11.04 26.29 8.71
CA PHE A 108 9.62 26.50 8.95
C PHE A 108 9.26 26.28 10.42
N THR A 109 9.70 25.19 11.02
CA THR A 109 9.46 24.83 12.42
C THR A 109 10.03 25.87 13.36
N ARG A 110 11.24 26.40 13.08
CA ARG A 110 11.82 27.50 13.85
C ARG A 110 11.01 28.78 13.79
N ARG A 111 10.46 29.13 12.63
CA ARG A 111 9.56 30.30 12.50
C ARG A 111 8.25 30.10 13.26
N MET A 112 7.70 28.88 13.23
CA MET A 112 6.53 28.55 14.03
C MET A 112 6.80 28.75 15.52
N LEU A 113 7.91 28.22 16.01
CA LEU A 113 8.28 28.34 17.42
C LEU A 113 8.48 29.80 17.84
N ALA A 114 9.16 30.61 17.02
CA ALA A 114 9.31 32.05 17.28
C ALA A 114 7.94 32.77 17.29
N GLY A 115 7.01 32.35 16.44
CA GLY A 115 5.64 32.86 16.43
C GLY A 115 4.87 32.55 17.71
N ILE A 116 5.01 31.35 18.28
CA ILE A 116 4.42 31.02 19.59
C ILE A 116 5.05 31.87 20.68
N GLU A 117 6.39 31.96 20.71
CA GLU A 117 7.13 32.74 21.70
C GLU A 117 6.64 34.20 21.74
N THR A 118 6.54 34.86 20.58
CA THR A 118 5.99 36.18 20.46
C THR A 118 4.50 36.26 20.89
N SER A 119 3.71 35.25 20.55
CA SER A 119 2.30 35.15 20.95
C SER A 119 2.15 35.08 22.47
N ILE A 120 3.01 34.30 23.17
CA ILE A 120 3.00 34.21 24.63
C ILE A 120 3.37 35.53 25.28
N GLU A 121 4.31 36.27 24.71
CA GLU A 121 4.71 37.59 25.23
C GLU A 121 3.61 38.64 25.10
N LEU A 122 2.81 38.55 24.05
CA LEU A 122 1.70 39.50 23.78
C LEU A 122 0.39 39.09 24.46
N ASP A 123 0.28 37.87 24.93
CA ASP A 123 -0.93 37.29 25.52
C ASP A 123 -1.12 37.72 26.99
N LEU A 124 -2.23 37.25 27.60
CA LEU A 124 -2.47 37.37 29.03
C LEU A 124 -1.36 36.63 29.84
N PRO A 125 -0.91 37.15 30.97
CA PRO A 125 0.21 36.62 31.74
C PRO A 125 -0.20 35.46 32.66
N PHE A 126 -0.77 34.40 32.09
CA PHE A 126 -1.13 33.18 32.83
C PHE A 126 -0.11 32.05 32.59
N HIS A 127 0.16 31.29 33.62
CA HIS A 127 1.07 30.11 33.57
C HIS A 127 2.38 30.34 32.80
N LEU A 128 2.94 31.55 32.92
CA LEU A 128 4.09 31.98 32.12
C LEU A 128 5.32 31.05 32.28
N ALA A 129 5.57 30.55 33.48
CA ALA A 129 6.70 29.66 33.73
C ALA A 129 6.56 28.37 32.94
N GLU A 130 5.40 27.70 33.02
CA GLU A 130 5.11 26.45 32.32
C GLU A 130 5.12 26.64 30.79
N ARG A 131 4.52 27.73 30.31
CA ARG A 131 4.48 28.03 28.87
C ARG A 131 5.87 28.28 28.31
N LYS A 132 6.73 29.04 29.02
CA LYS A 132 8.12 29.29 28.63
C LYS A 132 8.96 28.02 28.68
N GLU A 133 8.77 27.17 29.70
CA GLU A 133 9.45 25.88 29.80
C GLU A 133 9.11 24.95 28.63
N ARG A 134 7.83 24.89 28.22
CA ARG A 134 7.39 24.12 27.05
C ARG A 134 8.06 24.60 25.76
N ILE A 135 8.18 25.92 25.59
CA ILE A 135 8.89 26.50 24.44
C ILE A 135 10.39 26.18 24.49
N ALA A 136 11.00 26.30 25.66
CA ALA A 136 12.42 25.95 25.84
C ALA A 136 12.69 24.47 25.54
N PHE A 137 11.78 23.58 25.96
CA PHE A 137 11.86 22.15 25.63
C PHE A 137 11.77 21.91 24.11
N ALA A 138 10.80 22.52 23.46
CA ALA A 138 10.65 22.39 22.00
C ALA A 138 11.89 22.95 21.26
N LYS A 139 12.47 24.06 21.75
CA LYS A 139 13.67 24.67 21.19
C LYS A 139 14.88 23.76 21.34
N ALA A 140 15.09 23.19 22.52
CA ALA A 140 16.16 22.24 22.77
C ALA A 140 16.06 20.97 21.87
N ALA A 141 14.85 20.50 21.59
CA ALA A 141 14.63 19.42 20.67
C ALA A 141 15.00 19.77 19.22
N LEU A 142 14.71 21.00 18.76
CA LEU A 142 15.09 21.46 17.43
C LEU A 142 16.60 21.67 17.25
N ASP A 143 17.31 21.96 18.33
CA ASP A 143 18.76 22.14 18.32
C ASP A 143 19.52 20.83 18.53
N ASN A 144 18.84 19.75 18.89
CA ASN A 144 19.44 18.44 19.09
C ASN A 144 19.61 17.70 17.74
N PRO A 145 20.84 17.42 17.30
CA PRO A 145 21.09 16.75 16.02
C PRO A 145 20.61 15.30 15.97
N THR A 146 20.31 14.68 17.10
CA THR A 146 19.77 13.30 17.16
C THR A 146 18.27 13.25 16.93
N VAL A 147 17.57 14.36 17.02
CA VAL A 147 16.13 14.47 16.79
C VAL A 147 15.85 14.69 15.31
N SER A 148 14.97 13.87 14.73
CA SER A 148 14.60 14.04 13.32
C SER A 148 13.81 15.33 13.11
N PRO A 149 13.91 15.97 11.92
CA PRO A 149 13.11 17.16 11.60
C PRO A 149 11.60 16.97 11.77
N ALA A 150 11.10 15.77 11.48
CA ALA A 150 9.69 15.43 11.65
C ALA A 150 9.28 15.38 13.13
N GLU A 151 10.14 14.84 13.99
CA GLU A 151 9.88 14.80 15.44
C GLU A 151 9.95 16.20 16.04
N GLY A 152 10.91 17.04 15.64
CA GLY A 152 10.95 18.45 16.03
C GLY A 152 9.67 19.22 15.64
N LEU A 153 9.18 19.00 14.42
CA LEU A 153 7.90 19.57 13.97
C LEU A 153 6.73 19.09 14.84
N ARG A 154 6.68 17.79 15.16
CA ARG A 154 5.63 17.21 16.02
C ARG A 154 5.58 17.91 17.38
N GLN A 155 6.73 18.14 18.01
CA GLN A 155 6.81 18.80 19.32
C GLN A 155 6.34 20.27 19.25
N VAL A 156 6.71 20.99 18.20
CA VAL A 156 6.22 22.36 18.01
C VAL A 156 4.71 22.39 17.76
N LEU A 157 4.15 21.45 16.98
CA LEU A 157 2.70 21.33 16.79
C LEU A 157 1.97 20.98 18.08
N GLU A 158 2.56 20.17 18.94
CA GLU A 158 2.03 19.87 20.28
C GLU A 158 1.97 21.12 21.14
N ALA A 159 3.05 21.94 21.14
CA ALA A 159 3.05 23.21 21.83
C ALA A 159 1.95 24.16 21.28
N PHE A 160 1.75 24.22 19.95
CA PHE A 160 0.64 24.96 19.35
C PHE A 160 -0.73 24.47 19.79
N ASN A 161 -0.90 23.15 19.86
CA ASN A 161 -2.17 22.55 20.27
C ASN A 161 -2.53 22.92 21.71
N VAL A 162 -1.57 22.84 22.63
CA VAL A 162 -1.75 23.25 24.02
C VAL A 162 -2.08 24.74 24.11
N GLU A 163 -1.37 25.59 23.36
CA GLU A 163 -1.68 27.02 23.30
C GLU A 163 -3.09 27.28 22.75
N ALA A 164 -3.52 26.55 21.73
CA ALA A 164 -4.88 26.68 21.19
C ALA A 164 -5.95 26.23 22.20
N GLU A 165 -5.67 25.20 23.02
CA GLU A 165 -6.59 24.77 24.07
C GLU A 165 -6.83 25.81 25.14
N TYR A 166 -5.82 26.60 25.50
CA TYR A 166 -5.98 27.69 26.47
C TYR A 166 -7.05 28.71 26.05
N GLY A 167 -7.25 28.90 24.76
CA GLY A 167 -8.32 29.79 24.25
C GLY A 167 -9.75 29.32 24.52
N ARG A 168 -9.94 28.05 24.85
CA ARG A 168 -11.26 27.41 25.05
C ARG A 168 -11.54 27.04 26.51
N LYS A 169 -10.50 27.01 27.35
CA LYS A 169 -10.64 26.56 28.73
C LYS A 169 -10.93 27.72 29.66
N ILE A 170 -11.86 27.50 30.59
CA ILE A 170 -12.04 28.32 31.79
C ILE A 170 -11.21 27.62 32.87
N ASP A 171 -10.36 28.36 33.54
CA ASP A 171 -9.42 27.85 34.53
C ASP A 171 -9.42 28.75 35.76
N ALA A 172 -9.42 28.12 36.94
CA ALA A 172 -9.37 28.82 38.23
C ALA A 172 -8.26 28.21 39.08
N TYR A 173 -7.29 29.02 39.47
CA TYR A 173 -6.13 28.58 40.24
C TYR A 173 -5.68 29.65 41.21
N LYS A 174 -4.89 29.25 42.20
CA LYS A 174 -4.27 30.18 43.15
C LYS A 174 -2.90 30.63 42.64
N ASP A 175 -2.65 31.91 42.69
CA ASP A 175 -1.36 32.48 42.31
C ASP A 175 -1.11 33.79 43.12
N SER A 176 0.12 34.27 43.05
CA SER A 176 0.51 35.53 43.66
C SER A 176 0.83 36.52 42.56
N ILE A 177 0.21 37.67 42.61
CA ILE A 177 0.45 38.79 41.68
C ILE A 177 0.96 40.00 42.38
N VAL A 178 1.67 40.85 41.66
CA VAL A 178 2.16 42.16 42.20
C VAL A 178 1.14 43.20 41.87
N ILE A 179 0.58 43.82 42.91
CA ILE A 179 -0.34 44.94 42.81
C ILE A 179 0.24 46.08 43.66
N GLU A 180 0.45 47.24 43.11
CA GLU A 180 0.98 48.44 43.79
C GLU A 180 2.33 48.14 44.54
N ASP A 181 3.22 47.38 43.87
CA ASP A 181 4.49 46.95 44.39
C ASP A 181 4.42 45.94 45.58
N GLU A 182 3.24 45.47 45.96
CA GLU A 182 3.04 44.44 46.97
C GLU A 182 2.68 43.09 46.34
N LEU A 183 3.30 42.00 46.83
CA LEU A 183 2.92 40.63 46.40
C LEU A 183 1.66 40.22 47.17
N ARG A 184 0.58 39.95 46.43
CA ARG A 184 -0.70 39.51 47.02
C ARG A 184 -1.06 38.13 46.51
N GLU A 185 -1.45 37.27 47.42
CA GLU A 185 -1.94 35.94 47.11
C GLU A 185 -3.45 35.98 46.90
N GLY A 186 -3.96 35.23 45.92
CA GLY A 186 -5.37 35.17 45.64
C GLY A 186 -5.73 34.09 44.63
N ASN A 187 -6.98 34.17 44.21
CA ASN A 187 -7.55 33.28 43.19
C ASN A 187 -7.56 33.99 41.84
N ILE A 188 -7.05 33.33 40.81
CA ILE A 188 -7.14 33.77 39.43
C ILE A 188 -8.22 33.00 38.73
N LEU A 189 -9.14 33.68 38.08
CA LEU A 189 -10.10 33.13 37.13
C LEU A 189 -9.72 33.59 35.74
N ARG A 190 -9.49 32.66 34.85
CA ARG A 190 -9.18 32.91 33.46
C ARG A 190 -10.28 32.33 32.56
N VAL A 191 -10.80 33.14 31.68
CA VAL A 191 -11.81 32.75 30.69
C VAL A 191 -11.17 32.79 29.31
N GLY A 192 -10.66 31.63 28.89
CA GLY A 192 -9.92 31.51 27.62
C GLY A 192 -8.73 32.48 27.55
N ARG A 193 -8.71 33.27 26.50
CA ARG A 193 -7.79 34.41 26.26
C ARG A 193 -8.52 35.76 26.24
N LEU A 194 -9.78 35.77 26.73
CA LEU A 194 -10.62 36.94 26.68
C LEU A 194 -10.49 37.79 27.96
N ALA A 195 -10.47 37.13 29.10
CA ALA A 195 -10.43 37.82 30.40
C ALA A 195 -9.63 37.03 31.42
N MET A 196 -8.97 37.74 32.30
CA MET A 196 -8.26 37.22 33.45
C MET A 196 -8.57 38.14 34.65
N VAL A 197 -9.11 37.53 35.71
CA VAL A 197 -9.56 38.24 36.90
C VAL A 197 -8.83 37.65 38.11
N PHE A 198 -8.36 38.50 38.98
CA PHE A 198 -7.73 38.13 40.23
C PHE A 198 -8.58 38.64 41.40
N GLN A 199 -8.79 37.80 42.39
CA GLN A 199 -9.46 38.16 43.63
C GLN A 199 -8.54 37.82 44.81
N THR A 200 -8.35 38.77 45.69
CA THR A 200 -7.55 38.57 46.92
C THR A 200 -8.15 37.49 47.79
N ALA A 201 -7.30 36.84 48.63
CA ALA A 201 -7.72 35.71 49.49
C ALA A 201 -8.80 36.13 50.54
N ASP A 202 -8.85 37.39 50.91
CA ASP A 202 -9.86 37.98 51.80
C ASP A 202 -11.14 38.44 51.06
N GLU A 203 -11.20 38.26 49.73
CA GLU A 203 -12.29 38.64 48.84
C GLU A 203 -12.58 40.15 48.83
N ALA A 204 -11.72 40.96 49.41
CA ALA A 204 -11.92 42.40 49.56
C ALA A 204 -11.68 43.17 48.25
N GLN A 205 -10.76 42.71 47.41
CA GLN A 205 -10.38 43.37 46.19
C GLN A 205 -10.42 42.43 45.00
N THR A 206 -10.93 42.92 43.89
CA THR A 206 -10.97 42.20 42.63
C THR A 206 -10.31 43.04 41.53
N HIS A 207 -9.40 42.42 40.77
CA HIS A 207 -8.67 43.11 39.71
C HIS A 207 -8.86 42.35 38.40
N ALA A 208 -8.96 43.05 37.29
CA ALA A 208 -8.93 42.49 35.97
C ALA A 208 -7.65 42.90 35.25
N TRP A 209 -7.13 41.95 34.45
CA TRP A 209 -5.99 42.24 33.60
C TRP A 209 -6.41 43.05 32.39
N ASN A 210 -5.86 44.26 32.25
CA ASN A 210 -6.00 45.07 31.06
C ASN A 210 -4.83 44.80 30.09
N ASN A 211 -5.11 44.21 28.95
CA ASN A 211 -4.08 43.84 27.98
C ASN A 211 -3.52 45.08 27.23
N ALA A 212 -4.22 46.18 27.19
CA ALA A 212 -3.75 47.42 26.52
C ALA A 212 -2.72 48.16 27.41
N SER A 213 -3.01 48.31 28.69
CA SER A 213 -2.09 48.91 29.67
C SER A 213 -1.04 47.92 30.23
N ARG A 214 -1.27 46.61 30.01
CA ARG A 214 -0.46 45.49 30.57
C ARG A 214 -0.32 45.57 32.08
N SER A 215 -1.42 45.92 32.76
CA SER A 215 -1.50 46.08 34.21
C SER A 215 -2.82 45.51 34.74
N TRP A 216 -2.79 45.23 36.05
CA TRP A 216 -4.00 44.91 36.79
C TRP A 216 -4.75 46.19 37.14
N GLU A 217 -6.05 46.23 36.83
CA GLU A 217 -6.95 47.34 37.13
C GLU A 217 -8.00 46.84 38.12
N GLU A 218 -8.24 47.64 39.17
CA GLU A 218 -9.23 47.32 40.19
C GLU A 218 -10.63 47.39 39.62
N LEU A 219 -11.41 46.34 39.85
CA LEU A 219 -12.83 46.29 39.50
C LEU A 219 -13.66 46.77 40.68
N CYS A 220 -14.42 47.84 40.49
CA CYS A 220 -15.36 48.29 41.48
C CYS A 220 -16.54 47.31 41.63
N LEU A 221 -16.68 46.66 42.78
CA LEU A 221 -17.76 45.70 43.08
C LEU A 221 -19.18 46.28 42.92
N LEU A 222 -19.32 47.60 43.05
CA LEU A 222 -20.60 48.26 42.81
C LEU A 222 -21.11 48.18 41.36
N TYR A 223 -20.18 48.04 40.39
CA TYR A 223 -20.57 47.97 38.98
C TYR A 223 -20.99 46.53 38.55
N THR A 224 -20.57 45.52 39.31
CA THR A 224 -20.91 44.10 39.02
C THR A 224 -22.26 43.69 39.65
N SER A 225 -22.69 44.31 40.74
CA SER A 225 -23.99 44.02 41.35
C SER A 225 -25.14 44.69 40.62
N ASP A 226 -24.94 45.92 40.10
CA ASP A 226 -25.96 46.68 39.38
C ASP A 226 -26.33 46.08 38.02
N ALA A 227 -25.35 45.43 37.34
CA ALA A 227 -25.61 44.71 36.08
C ALA A 227 -26.39 43.41 36.25
N ALA A 228 -26.39 42.82 37.46
CA ALA A 228 -27.15 41.61 37.77
C ALA A 228 -28.60 41.93 38.18
N ASP A 229 -28.85 43.08 38.76
CA ASP A 229 -30.18 43.49 39.17
C ASP A 229 -31.05 44.03 38.02
N ASP A 230 -30.44 44.60 36.96
CA ASP A 230 -31.16 45.09 35.77
C ASP A 230 -31.77 43.95 34.90
N VAL A 231 -31.34 42.70 35.08
CA VAL A 231 -31.90 41.56 34.32
C VAL A 231 -33.20 41.01 34.93
N ASN A 232 -33.54 41.37 36.19
CA ASN A 232 -34.76 40.89 36.87
C ASN A 232 -35.91 41.94 36.86
N GLY A 233 -35.80 43.00 36.09
CA GLY A 233 -36.73 44.11 36.02
C GLY A 233 -37.59 44.22 34.75
N VAL A 234 -37.96 43.06 34.12
CA VAL A 234 -39.04 43.02 33.09
C VAL A 234 -39.91 41.82 33.28
#